data_53cdb08b3d69778b7a6136f602ef158a
#
_entry.id   53cdb08b3d69778b7a6136f602ef158a
#
_cell.length_a   1.000
_cell.length_b   1.000
_cell.length_c   1.000
_cell.angle_alpha   90.00
_cell.angle_beta   90.00
_cell.angle_gamma   90.00
#
_symmetry.space_group_name_H-M   'P 1'
#
loop_
_entity.id
_entity.type
_entity.pdbx_description
1 polymer ?
#
loop_
_entity_poly.entity_id
_entity_poly.type
_entity_poly.pdbx_seq_one_letter_code
_entity_poly.pdbx_strand_id
1 'polypeptide(L)'
;MNRRVPNGTSDCLTIGIHDIIKLQDIEIGGLIMAYIVGTDRNQSRMITASLDDLIDKDNSVRAIDAYVNSLNLLELGFTEYNGTNRGQSPYRRSDLLKLHIYGYLNKIRSSRALEIECKRNLELMWLINAITPDHGTIAGFVKENRKAFHNTLQQLTLILKGWGLIDGKLMAIDGTKIRAQNSKHNCITQSGLDKKIAYADERINSYLMAIEKETPVDSEYKDKLETYQKLKEEYLCQKKELSEKGLEQKSLTDPDSRRMKNNGSLDICYNVQSVVDSQNHFVVDISTTNDINDQNQLHVMAKNAKKLLDIEECTVIADTGYYNATEIKNCIDDGMTVYIKKSKANNSTKNNEFRKEKFTYNSENDTYTCPAGERLLFFENTSKNGLRYKKYKCTSCSTCKYHNSCTSSKTGRTLQRWEYENILADVHKSTLENNNVYRQRRCIVEHPFGTVKRSLGYSFFLRRKKENVDAEAASMFIAYNFKRLLSLFSTQELIKKFE
;
A
#
# COMPACT_ATOMS: atom_id res chain seq x y z
N MET A 1 23.01 72.19 5.26
CA MET A 1 21.99 72.18 6.34
C MET A 1 22.07 70.88 7.09
N ASN A 2 22.60 70.96 8.29
CA ASN A 2 22.76 69.86 9.23
C ASN A 2 21.40 69.27 9.67
N ARG A 3 21.24 67.95 9.64
CA ARG A 3 20.27 67.28 10.53
C ARG A 3 20.97 66.20 11.35
N ARG A 4 20.84 66.39 12.66
CA ARG A 4 21.41 65.62 13.75
C ARG A 4 20.89 64.18 13.77
N VAL A 5 21.78 63.30 14.15
CA VAL A 5 21.53 61.93 14.60
C VAL A 5 21.03 61.95 16.04
N PRO A 6 19.98 61.23 16.45
CA PRO A 6 19.70 60.93 17.85
C PRO A 6 20.45 59.70 18.29
N ASN A 7 21.15 59.81 19.40
CA ASN A 7 21.70 58.67 20.16
C ASN A 7 20.60 57.85 20.83
N GLY A 8 20.83 56.54 20.86
CA GLY A 8 20.38 55.70 21.95
C GLY A 8 19.47 54.57 21.55
N THR A 9 20.02 53.42 21.50
CA THR A 9 19.71 52.21 22.26
C THR A 9 20.39 51.02 21.55
N SER A 10 21.10 50.23 22.31
CA SER A 10 21.78 49.01 21.91
C SER A 10 20.77 47.93 21.62
N ASP A 11 20.29 47.91 20.38
CA ASP A 11 19.62 46.70 19.86
C ASP A 11 20.69 45.74 19.36
N CYS A 12 20.75 44.61 20.03
CA CYS A 12 21.55 43.44 19.64
C CYS A 12 21.01 42.95 18.29
N LEU A 13 21.68 43.35 17.21
CA LEU A 13 21.37 42.89 15.85
C LEU A 13 21.63 41.39 15.77
N THR A 14 20.57 40.59 15.79
CA THR A 14 20.57 39.19 15.35
C THR A 14 20.89 39.15 13.86
N ILE A 15 22.15 39.00 13.51
CA ILE A 15 22.57 38.84 12.12
C ILE A 15 22.20 37.42 11.71
N GLY A 16 21.09 37.26 10.99
CA GLY A 16 20.71 36.03 10.36
C GLY A 16 21.79 35.56 9.37
N ILE A 17 21.91 34.26 9.16
CA ILE A 17 22.88 33.64 8.25
C ILE A 17 22.76 34.16 6.80
N HIS A 18 21.72 34.92 6.48
CA HIS A 18 21.44 35.46 5.15
C HIS A 18 22.09 36.82 4.84
N ASP A 19 22.70 37.54 5.78
CA ASP A 19 23.02 38.96 5.57
C ASP A 19 24.45 39.32 5.16
N ILE A 20 25.27 38.33 4.69
CA ILE A 20 26.60 38.65 4.16
C ILE A 20 26.70 38.22 2.71
N ILE A 21 26.01 38.96 1.85
CA ILE A 21 26.23 38.88 0.40
C ILE A 21 27.33 39.88 0.05
N LYS A 22 28.53 39.41 -0.36
CA LYS A 22 29.54 40.21 -0.99
C LYS A 22 29.31 40.20 -2.49
N LEU A 23 29.22 41.35 -3.11
CA LEU A 23 29.27 41.51 -4.54
C LEU A 23 30.75 41.59 -4.95
N GLN A 24 31.16 40.77 -5.89
CA GLN A 24 32.49 40.86 -6.52
C GLN A 24 32.29 41.19 -7.99
N ASP A 25 32.84 42.32 -8.41
CA ASP A 25 32.81 42.77 -9.79
C ASP A 25 33.83 41.94 -10.60
N ILE A 26 33.35 41.25 -11.61
CA ILE A 26 34.22 40.53 -12.58
C ILE A 26 34.03 41.19 -13.96
N GLU A 27 35.09 41.72 -14.48
CA GLU A 27 35.12 42.36 -15.81
C GLU A 27 35.32 41.28 -16.90
N ILE A 28 34.31 41.06 -17.74
CA ILE A 28 34.38 40.18 -18.90
C ILE A 28 33.96 40.99 -20.13
N GLY A 29 34.91 41.31 -21.00
CA GLY A 29 34.63 41.97 -22.28
C GLY A 29 34.02 43.38 -22.17
N GLY A 30 34.39 44.17 -21.14
CA GLY A 30 33.93 45.55 -20.95
C GLY A 30 32.54 45.68 -20.29
N LEU A 31 31.92 44.58 -19.85
CA LEU A 31 30.72 44.57 -19.05
C LEU A 31 31.10 44.18 -17.62
N ILE A 32 30.82 45.05 -16.67
CA ILE A 32 30.96 44.75 -15.25
C ILE A 32 29.71 43.95 -14.81
N MET A 33 29.88 42.66 -14.56
CA MET A 33 28.83 41.82 -13.98
C MET A 33 29.11 41.58 -12.51
N ALA A 34 28.21 42.02 -11.66
CA ALA A 34 28.26 41.76 -10.20
C ALA A 34 27.70 40.39 -9.91
N TYR A 35 28.52 39.48 -9.41
CA TYR A 35 28.10 38.18 -8.96
C TYR A 35 27.94 38.15 -7.44
N ILE A 36 26.94 37.41 -6.96
CA ILE A 36 26.80 37.10 -5.53
C ILE A 36 27.90 36.10 -5.16
N VAL A 37 28.83 36.52 -4.33
CA VAL A 37 29.95 35.67 -3.88
C VAL A 37 29.73 35.23 -2.46
N GLY A 38 29.82 33.90 -2.25
CA GLY A 38 29.75 33.30 -0.92
C GLY A 38 30.96 33.65 -0.05
N THR A 39 30.95 33.19 1.20
CA THR A 39 32.08 33.37 2.13
C THR A 39 33.17 32.36 1.83
N ASP A 40 34.43 32.77 2.02
CA ASP A 40 35.57 31.85 1.91
C ASP A 40 35.41 30.68 2.90
N ARG A 41 35.58 29.45 2.40
CA ARG A 41 35.48 28.22 3.20
C ARG A 41 36.48 28.12 4.33
N ASN A 42 37.60 28.81 4.23
CA ASN A 42 38.65 28.85 5.27
C ASN A 42 38.44 29.96 6.31
N GLN A 43 37.42 30.79 6.11
CA GLN A 43 37.11 31.86 7.05
C GLN A 43 36.43 31.26 8.30
N SER A 44 37.06 31.33 9.44
CA SER A 44 36.47 30.95 10.73
C SER A 44 35.32 31.91 11.07
N ARG A 45 34.18 31.35 11.46
CA ARG A 45 33.02 32.08 11.97
C ARG A 45 32.68 31.61 13.36
N MET A 46 32.43 32.50 14.27
CA MET A 46 31.87 32.21 15.58
C MET A 46 30.37 32.40 15.51
N ILE A 47 29.58 31.31 15.62
CA ILE A 47 28.13 31.36 15.64
C ILE A 47 27.68 31.21 17.08
N THR A 48 27.16 32.26 17.67
CA THR A 48 26.59 32.27 19.04
C THR A 48 25.07 32.10 18.95
N ALA A 49 24.62 30.91 18.47
CA ALA A 49 23.21 30.63 18.32
C ALA A 49 22.95 29.19 18.84
N SER A 50 21.81 28.98 19.48
CA SER A 50 21.32 27.65 19.81
C SER A 50 20.81 26.95 18.54
N LEU A 51 20.66 25.62 18.58
CA LEU A 51 20.00 24.90 17.48
C LEU A 51 18.58 25.43 17.22
N ASP A 52 17.91 25.92 18.24
CA ASP A 52 16.55 26.46 18.13
C ASP A 52 16.50 27.76 17.34
N ASP A 53 17.54 28.60 17.46
CA ASP A 53 17.67 29.85 16.70
C ASP A 53 17.97 29.61 15.21
N LEU A 54 18.48 28.43 14.85
CA LEU A 54 18.82 28.06 13.47
C LEU A 54 17.66 27.46 12.69
N ILE A 55 16.54 27.18 13.35
CA ILE A 55 15.37 26.54 12.75
C ILE A 55 14.17 27.50 12.83
N ASP A 56 13.64 27.86 11.67
CA ASP A 56 12.48 28.73 11.59
C ASP A 56 11.31 28.25 12.44
N LYS A 57 10.56 29.18 13.02
CA LYS A 57 9.40 28.87 13.84
C LYS A 57 8.31 28.11 13.06
N ASP A 58 8.22 28.34 11.75
CA ASP A 58 7.27 27.67 10.85
C ASP A 58 7.84 26.42 10.17
N ASN A 59 9.04 25.98 10.55
CA ASN A 59 9.60 24.76 10.01
C ASN A 59 8.80 23.53 10.44
N SER A 60 8.44 22.68 9.48
CA SER A 60 7.62 21.47 9.68
C SER A 60 8.18 20.49 10.70
N VAL A 61 9.49 20.53 10.95
CA VAL A 61 10.15 19.67 11.93
C VAL A 61 9.62 19.90 13.36
N ARG A 62 9.20 21.13 13.68
CA ARG A 62 8.60 21.47 14.98
C ARG A 62 7.23 20.80 15.17
N ALA A 63 6.45 20.66 14.10
CA ALA A 63 5.19 19.92 14.17
C ALA A 63 5.40 18.42 14.35
N ILE A 64 6.48 17.83 13.78
CA ILE A 64 6.87 16.44 14.03
C ILE A 64 7.22 16.24 15.51
N ASP A 65 8.00 17.17 16.07
CA ASP A 65 8.38 17.14 17.47
C ASP A 65 7.16 17.17 18.40
N ALA A 66 6.26 18.15 18.20
CA ALA A 66 5.03 18.27 18.96
C ALA A 66 4.15 17.01 18.84
N TYR A 67 3.96 16.49 17.64
CA TYR A 67 3.19 15.27 17.43
C TYR A 67 3.75 14.08 18.21
N VAL A 68 5.05 13.79 18.09
CA VAL A 68 5.63 12.62 18.77
C VAL A 68 5.64 12.80 20.29
N ASN A 69 5.82 14.04 20.77
CA ASN A 69 5.78 14.36 22.20
C ASN A 69 4.36 14.20 22.79
N SER A 70 3.29 14.37 21.99
CA SER A 70 1.91 14.15 22.42
C SER A 70 1.52 12.65 22.53
N LEU A 71 2.37 11.74 22.03
CA LEU A 71 2.07 10.31 22.00
C LEU A 71 2.50 9.59 23.29
N ASN A 72 1.66 8.69 23.79
CA ASN A 72 2.08 7.68 24.76
C ASN A 72 2.68 6.47 24.03
N LEU A 73 3.98 6.47 23.87
CA LEU A 73 4.70 5.44 23.10
C LEU A 73 4.54 4.02 23.69
N LEU A 74 4.38 3.89 25.02
CA LEU A 74 4.18 2.59 25.67
C LEU A 74 2.83 1.99 25.29
N GLU A 75 1.76 2.77 25.34
CA GLU A 75 0.43 2.33 24.92
C GLU A 75 0.38 1.96 23.44
N LEU A 76 1.18 2.64 22.60
CA LEU A 76 1.35 2.29 21.20
C LEU A 76 2.15 1.01 20.98
N GLY A 77 2.77 0.45 22.04
CA GLY A 77 3.50 -0.80 22.00
C GLY A 77 4.98 -0.67 21.58
N PHE A 78 5.55 0.54 21.70
CA PHE A 78 7.00 0.68 21.61
C PHE A 78 7.64 0.07 22.84
N THR A 79 8.59 -0.84 22.61
CA THR A 79 9.26 -1.55 23.70
C THR A 79 10.19 -0.62 24.47
N GLU A 80 10.07 -0.60 25.80
CA GLU A 80 11.11 0.00 26.65
C GLU A 80 12.38 -0.85 26.61
N TYR A 81 13.50 -0.18 26.78
CA TYR A 81 14.76 -0.86 26.94
C TYR A 81 14.94 -1.28 28.40
N ASN A 82 14.78 -2.55 28.66
CA ASN A 82 15.05 -3.17 29.97
C ASN A 82 16.50 -3.67 30.04
N GLY A 83 17.46 -2.85 29.58
CA GLY A 83 18.86 -3.23 29.53
C GLY A 83 19.48 -3.35 30.90
N THR A 84 20.30 -4.38 31.05
CA THR A 84 21.27 -4.48 32.17
C THR A 84 22.26 -3.31 32.08
N ASN A 85 22.72 -2.80 33.22
CA ASN A 85 23.68 -1.67 33.35
C ASN A 85 25.04 -1.91 32.65
N ARG A 86 25.14 -2.80 31.69
CA ARG A 86 26.35 -3.13 30.92
C ARG A 86 26.08 -2.86 29.42
N GLY A 87 26.84 -1.97 28.81
CA GLY A 87 26.78 -1.64 27.40
C GLY A 87 26.46 -0.15 27.14
N GLN A 88 26.33 0.20 25.87
CA GLN A 88 25.99 1.55 25.45
C GLN A 88 24.53 1.88 25.81
N SER A 89 24.28 3.08 26.34
CA SER A 89 22.92 3.55 26.64
C SER A 89 22.06 3.59 25.38
N PRO A 90 20.80 3.12 25.45
CA PRO A 90 19.91 3.12 24.29
C PRO A 90 19.43 4.55 23.94
N TYR A 91 19.14 4.77 22.69
CA TYR A 91 18.45 5.98 22.25
C TYR A 91 16.98 5.97 22.67
N ARG A 92 16.44 7.15 22.97
CA ARG A 92 15.01 7.29 23.29
C ARG A 92 14.15 6.85 22.11
N ARG A 93 13.06 6.16 22.37
CA ARG A 93 12.14 5.70 21.32
C ARG A 93 11.48 6.86 20.59
N SER A 94 11.21 7.97 21.31
CA SER A 94 10.71 9.20 20.70
C SER A 94 11.64 9.78 19.65
N ASP A 95 12.96 9.83 19.93
CA ASP A 95 13.92 10.40 18.99
C ASP A 95 14.05 9.54 17.72
N LEU A 96 14.04 8.21 17.87
CA LEU A 96 14.03 7.30 16.73
C LEU A 96 12.73 7.38 15.92
N LEU A 97 11.56 7.55 16.56
CA LEU A 97 10.29 7.74 15.87
C LEU A 97 10.26 9.07 15.12
N LYS A 98 10.71 10.17 15.75
CA LYS A 98 10.87 11.48 15.10
C LYS A 98 11.74 11.37 13.85
N LEU A 99 12.90 10.70 13.97
CA LEU A 99 13.82 10.46 12.86
C LEU A 99 13.14 9.70 11.71
N HIS A 100 12.35 8.67 12.01
CA HIS A 100 11.63 7.91 10.98
C HIS A 100 10.54 8.73 10.29
N ILE A 101 9.71 9.46 11.04
CA ILE A 101 8.67 10.31 10.47
C ILE A 101 9.29 11.38 9.57
N TYR A 102 10.34 12.06 10.05
CA TYR A 102 11.09 13.03 9.25
C TYR A 102 11.63 12.42 7.96
N GLY A 103 12.25 11.23 8.06
CA GLY A 103 12.82 10.53 6.92
C GLY A 103 11.78 10.21 5.84
N TYR A 104 10.61 9.68 6.24
CA TYR A 104 9.53 9.41 5.29
C TYR A 104 8.89 10.68 4.73
N LEU A 105 8.74 11.73 5.51
CA LEU A 105 8.22 13.02 5.02
C LEU A 105 9.16 13.65 3.98
N ASN A 106 10.47 13.55 4.19
CA ASN A 106 11.51 14.14 3.35
C ASN A 106 12.15 13.16 2.33
N LYS A 107 11.52 12.00 2.09
CA LYS A 107 11.95 10.98 1.10
C LYS A 107 13.28 10.29 1.43
N ILE A 108 13.72 10.35 2.68
CA ILE A 108 14.96 9.73 3.16
C ILE A 108 14.61 8.43 3.89
N ARG A 109 14.36 7.34 3.16
CA ARG A 109 13.95 6.04 3.74
C ARG A 109 15.09 5.13 4.15
N SER A 110 16.27 5.31 3.55
CA SER A 110 17.43 4.48 3.83
C SER A 110 18.02 4.80 5.20
N SER A 111 18.18 3.80 6.06
CA SER A 111 18.81 3.98 7.38
C SER A 111 20.24 4.53 7.29
N ARG A 112 21.00 4.13 6.24
CA ARG A 112 22.34 4.68 6.00
C ARG A 112 22.30 6.15 5.57
N ALA A 113 21.31 6.54 4.77
CA ALA A 113 21.13 7.94 4.42
C ALA A 113 20.70 8.76 5.66
N LEU A 114 19.79 8.25 6.49
CA LEU A 114 19.41 8.92 7.73
C LEU A 114 20.59 9.08 8.69
N GLU A 115 21.44 8.08 8.85
CA GLU A 115 22.67 8.19 9.65
C GLU A 115 23.58 9.33 9.17
N ILE A 116 23.73 9.50 7.84
CA ILE A 116 24.50 10.60 7.26
C ILE A 116 23.82 11.94 7.53
N GLU A 117 22.50 12.01 7.34
CA GLU A 117 21.73 13.24 7.56
C GLU A 117 21.74 13.68 9.03
N CYS A 118 21.73 12.78 9.99
CA CYS A 118 21.88 13.12 11.42
C CYS A 118 23.17 13.89 11.72
N LYS A 119 24.21 13.76 10.88
CA LYS A 119 25.53 14.42 11.07
C LYS A 119 25.64 15.78 10.35
N ARG A 120 24.74 16.10 9.42
CA ARG A 120 24.89 17.28 8.53
C ARG A 120 23.61 18.11 8.36
N ASN A 121 22.45 17.59 8.74
CA ASN A 121 21.16 18.24 8.55
C ASN A 121 20.73 18.95 9.84
N LEU A 122 20.65 20.27 9.81
CA LEU A 122 20.28 21.09 10.98
C LEU A 122 18.90 20.76 11.53
N GLU A 123 17.92 20.47 10.66
CA GLU A 123 16.57 20.08 11.08
C GLU A 123 16.59 18.79 11.89
N LEU A 124 17.37 17.78 11.45
CA LEU A 124 17.52 16.54 12.21
C LEU A 124 18.32 16.72 13.48
N MET A 125 19.38 17.54 13.44
CA MET A 125 20.13 17.86 14.65
C MET A 125 19.22 18.49 15.70
N TRP A 126 18.37 19.43 15.31
CA TRP A 126 17.39 20.02 16.20
C TRP A 126 16.38 18.99 16.72
N LEU A 127 15.79 18.18 15.80
CA LEU A 127 14.70 17.26 16.09
C LEU A 127 15.07 16.16 17.09
N ILE A 128 16.32 15.70 17.03
CA ILE A 128 16.83 14.58 17.84
C ILE A 128 18.01 14.99 18.75
N ASN A 129 18.13 16.27 19.09
CA ASN A 129 19.15 16.80 20.00
C ASN A 129 20.59 16.40 19.60
N ALA A 130 20.91 16.51 18.32
CA ALA A 130 22.23 16.20 17.72
C ALA A 130 22.78 14.78 18.00
N ILE A 131 21.92 13.82 18.39
CA ILE A 131 22.32 12.42 18.46
C ILE A 131 22.51 11.84 17.06
N THR A 132 23.42 10.87 16.92
CA THR A 132 23.76 10.27 15.62
C THR A 132 23.67 8.74 15.70
N PRO A 133 22.44 8.19 15.71
CA PRO A 133 22.28 6.74 15.72
C PRO A 133 22.81 6.11 14.44
N ASP A 134 23.47 4.97 14.56
CA ASP A 134 23.97 4.20 13.42
C ASP A 134 22.83 3.57 12.62
N HIS A 135 23.10 3.23 11.37
CA HIS A 135 22.09 2.65 10.47
C HIS A 135 21.53 1.30 10.95
N GLY A 136 22.30 0.53 11.75
CA GLY A 136 21.84 -0.72 12.34
C GLY A 136 20.75 -0.46 13.38
N THR A 137 20.99 0.49 14.29
CA THR A 137 20.02 0.97 15.30
C THR A 137 18.74 1.50 14.63
N ILE A 138 18.89 2.39 13.62
CA ILE A 138 17.75 2.94 12.87
C ILE A 138 16.92 1.83 12.21
N ALA A 139 17.58 0.86 11.58
CA ALA A 139 16.87 -0.25 10.92
C ALA A 139 16.25 -1.22 11.92
N GLY A 140 16.96 -1.50 13.04
CA GLY A 140 16.51 -2.36 14.13
C GLY A 140 15.26 -1.85 14.81
N PHE A 141 15.17 -0.54 15.05
CA PHE A 141 14.03 0.10 15.70
C PHE A 141 12.69 -0.27 15.05
N VAL A 142 12.60 -0.20 13.72
CA VAL A 142 11.36 -0.59 13.01
C VAL A 142 11.10 -2.10 13.12
N LYS A 143 12.16 -2.92 13.05
CA LYS A 143 12.03 -4.37 13.13
C LYS A 143 11.52 -4.81 14.52
N GLU A 144 11.93 -4.14 15.56
CA GLU A 144 11.52 -4.43 16.94
C GLU A 144 10.11 -3.91 17.25
N ASN A 145 9.69 -2.82 16.61
CA ASN A 145 8.46 -2.09 16.94
C ASN A 145 7.41 -2.13 15.81
N ARG A 146 7.32 -3.22 15.04
CA ARG A 146 6.49 -3.33 13.83
C ARG A 146 5.04 -2.92 14.05
N LYS A 147 4.39 -3.49 15.08
CA LYS A 147 2.99 -3.20 15.42
C LYS A 147 2.82 -1.77 15.90
N ALA A 148 3.81 -1.22 16.61
CA ALA A 148 3.76 0.14 17.12
C ALA A 148 3.69 1.18 15.99
N PHE A 149 4.33 0.94 14.85
CA PHE A 149 4.19 1.82 13.67
C PHE A 149 2.76 1.84 13.13
N HIS A 150 2.11 0.69 13.06
CA HIS A 150 0.71 0.61 12.66
C HIS A 150 -0.20 1.32 13.67
N ASN A 151 -0.01 1.06 14.96
CA ASN A 151 -0.73 1.73 16.04
C ASN A 151 -0.49 3.26 16.03
N THR A 152 0.70 3.72 15.64
CA THR A 152 0.99 5.16 15.47
C THR A 152 0.15 5.78 14.35
N LEU A 153 -0.06 5.08 13.23
CA LEU A 153 -0.98 5.54 12.19
C LEU A 153 -2.42 5.62 12.70
N GLN A 154 -2.87 4.58 13.40
CA GLN A 154 -4.22 4.56 13.98
C GLN A 154 -4.41 5.65 15.04
N GLN A 155 -3.41 5.90 15.89
CA GLN A 155 -3.46 6.99 16.86
C GLN A 155 -3.54 8.37 16.18
N LEU A 156 -2.76 8.58 15.10
CA LEU A 156 -2.88 9.80 14.29
C LEU A 156 -4.31 9.97 13.75
N THR A 157 -4.90 8.89 13.24
CA THR A 157 -6.30 8.88 12.77
C THR A 157 -7.28 9.28 13.86
N LEU A 158 -7.12 8.78 15.10
CA LEU A 158 -7.97 9.14 16.23
C LEU A 158 -7.80 10.61 16.63
N ILE A 159 -6.59 11.14 16.61
CA ILE A 159 -6.33 12.57 16.82
C ILE A 159 -7.05 13.40 15.75
N LEU A 160 -6.94 13.03 14.48
CA LEU A 160 -7.60 13.70 13.36
C LEU A 160 -9.13 13.65 13.48
N LYS A 161 -9.69 12.53 13.94
CA LYS A 161 -11.12 12.43 14.27
C LYS A 161 -11.48 13.40 15.41
N GLY A 162 -10.69 13.42 16.48
CA GLY A 162 -10.91 14.34 17.60
C GLY A 162 -10.90 15.82 17.18
N TRP A 163 -10.15 16.16 16.15
CA TRP A 163 -10.15 17.52 15.57
C TRP A 163 -11.27 17.76 14.53
N GLY A 164 -12.14 16.79 14.29
CA GLY A 164 -13.22 16.87 13.29
C GLY A 164 -12.74 16.86 11.84
N LEU A 165 -11.53 16.39 11.57
CA LEU A 165 -10.96 16.29 10.22
C LEU A 165 -11.30 14.98 9.51
N ILE A 166 -11.74 13.99 10.26
CA ILE A 166 -12.27 12.68 9.80
C ILE A 166 -13.64 12.51 10.43
N ASP A 167 -14.69 12.29 9.64
CA ASP A 167 -16.05 12.04 10.13
C ASP A 167 -16.49 10.58 9.99
N GLY A 168 -15.83 9.80 9.14
CA GLY A 168 -16.11 8.40 8.90
C GLY A 168 -17.44 8.11 8.20
N LYS A 169 -18.21 9.13 7.81
CA LYS A 169 -19.54 8.94 7.20
C LYS A 169 -19.47 8.29 5.84
N LEU A 170 -18.48 8.69 5.03
CA LEU A 170 -18.22 8.14 3.72
C LEU A 170 -16.73 7.79 3.61
N MET A 171 -16.45 6.51 3.45
CA MET A 171 -15.10 5.99 3.32
C MET A 171 -14.92 5.26 1.99
N ALA A 172 -13.79 5.49 1.32
CA ALA A 172 -13.42 4.77 0.11
C ALA A 172 -12.34 3.74 0.41
N ILE A 173 -12.53 2.52 -0.08
CA ILE A 173 -11.57 1.43 0.03
C ILE A 173 -10.95 1.17 -1.35
N ASP A 174 -9.62 1.11 -1.38
CA ASP A 174 -8.88 0.74 -2.58
C ASP A 174 -7.53 0.12 -2.23
N GLY A 175 -7.00 -0.67 -3.17
CA GLY A 175 -5.73 -1.37 -3.05
C GLY A 175 -4.71 -0.89 -4.07
N THR A 176 -3.46 -0.92 -3.66
CA THR A 176 -2.38 -0.57 -4.57
C THR A 176 -1.23 -1.58 -4.48
N LYS A 177 -0.72 -1.99 -5.64
CA LYS A 177 0.43 -2.90 -5.71
C LYS A 177 1.71 -2.08 -5.57
N ILE A 178 2.53 -2.41 -4.55
CA ILE A 178 3.85 -1.82 -4.32
C ILE A 178 4.88 -2.93 -4.47
N ARG A 179 5.95 -2.69 -5.23
CA ARG A 179 6.97 -3.70 -5.51
C ARG A 179 7.70 -4.12 -4.23
N ALA A 180 7.86 -5.41 -4.06
CA ALA A 180 8.72 -5.98 -3.03
C ALA A 180 10.20 -5.84 -3.43
N GLN A 181 11.09 -5.95 -2.45
CA GLN A 181 12.53 -6.00 -2.69
C GLN A 181 12.94 -7.40 -3.17
N ASN A 182 12.59 -7.72 -4.40
CA ASN A 182 12.89 -8.99 -5.02
C ASN A 182 13.07 -8.84 -6.55
N SER A 183 13.90 -9.71 -7.13
CA SER A 183 14.03 -9.84 -8.58
C SER A 183 12.89 -10.69 -9.15
N LYS A 184 12.38 -10.34 -10.33
CA LYS A 184 11.38 -11.14 -11.07
C LYS A 184 11.87 -12.57 -11.33
N HIS A 185 13.17 -12.77 -11.49
CA HIS A 185 13.80 -14.07 -11.74
C HIS A 185 13.78 -14.98 -10.50
N ASN A 186 13.70 -14.40 -9.30
CA ASN A 186 13.67 -15.12 -8.03
C ASN A 186 12.26 -15.53 -7.60
N CYS A 187 11.28 -15.51 -8.50
CA CYS A 187 9.95 -16.04 -8.24
C CYS A 187 9.72 -17.30 -9.08
N ILE A 188 9.52 -18.43 -8.41
CA ILE A 188 9.22 -19.70 -9.01
C ILE A 188 7.71 -19.94 -9.04
N THR A 189 7.23 -20.54 -10.14
CA THR A 189 5.84 -20.97 -10.30
C THR A 189 5.84 -22.41 -10.78
N GLN A 190 4.77 -23.17 -10.55
CA GLN A 190 4.68 -24.56 -11.02
C GLN A 190 4.93 -24.65 -12.52
N SER A 191 4.24 -23.85 -13.34
CA SER A 191 4.42 -23.82 -14.79
C SER A 191 5.81 -23.34 -15.24
N GLY A 192 6.45 -22.48 -14.45
CA GLY A 192 7.83 -22.03 -14.70
C GLY A 192 8.85 -23.13 -14.41
N LEU A 193 8.63 -23.91 -13.35
CA LEU A 193 9.46 -25.06 -13.02
C LEU A 193 9.32 -26.18 -14.06
N ASP A 194 8.10 -26.45 -14.57
CA ASP A 194 7.89 -27.42 -15.64
C ASP A 194 8.71 -27.09 -16.89
N LYS A 195 8.74 -25.83 -17.29
CA LYS A 195 9.56 -25.36 -18.42
C LYS A 195 11.05 -25.51 -18.16
N LYS A 196 11.51 -25.21 -16.94
CA LYS A 196 12.92 -25.36 -16.56
C LYS A 196 13.36 -26.81 -16.51
N ILE A 197 12.50 -27.69 -16.00
CA ILE A 197 12.74 -29.15 -15.98
C ILE A 197 12.83 -29.66 -17.41
N ALA A 198 11.87 -29.32 -18.28
CA ALA A 198 11.89 -29.74 -19.67
C ALA A 198 13.15 -29.25 -20.41
N TYR A 199 13.56 -28.02 -20.18
CA TYR A 199 14.81 -27.48 -20.74
C TYR A 199 16.05 -28.22 -20.20
N ALA A 200 16.10 -28.52 -18.90
CA ALA A 200 17.18 -29.31 -18.33
C ALA A 200 17.24 -30.73 -18.93
N ASP A 201 16.09 -31.38 -19.15
CA ASP A 201 15.99 -32.68 -19.82
C ASP A 201 16.53 -32.64 -21.25
N GLU A 202 16.14 -31.62 -22.02
CA GLU A 202 16.64 -31.40 -23.38
C GLU A 202 18.18 -31.29 -23.40
N ARG A 203 18.75 -30.48 -22.46
CA ARG A 203 20.19 -30.32 -22.34
C ARG A 203 20.90 -31.59 -21.91
N ILE A 204 20.39 -32.30 -20.94
CA ILE A 204 20.92 -33.59 -20.49
C ILE A 204 20.99 -34.54 -21.68
N ASN A 205 19.89 -34.71 -22.43
CA ASN A 205 19.85 -35.56 -23.59
C ASN A 205 20.86 -35.16 -24.69
N SER A 206 21.00 -33.85 -24.94
CA SER A 206 21.97 -33.33 -25.91
C SER A 206 23.41 -33.65 -25.54
N TYR A 207 23.77 -33.50 -24.24
CA TYR A 207 25.12 -33.87 -23.78
C TYR A 207 25.38 -35.36 -23.75
N LEU A 208 24.39 -36.18 -23.42
CA LEU A 208 24.51 -37.63 -23.50
C LEU A 208 24.80 -38.07 -24.93
N MET A 209 24.06 -37.54 -25.93
CA MET A 209 24.30 -37.82 -27.34
C MET A 209 25.66 -37.33 -27.85
N ALA A 210 26.18 -36.23 -27.31
CA ALA A 210 27.50 -35.73 -27.66
C ALA A 210 28.60 -36.65 -27.10
N ILE A 211 28.47 -37.06 -25.84
CA ILE A 211 29.40 -38.00 -25.17
C ILE A 211 29.47 -39.34 -25.91
N GLU A 212 28.33 -39.84 -26.43
CA GLU A 212 28.29 -41.10 -27.19
C GLU A 212 29.01 -41.00 -28.56
N LYS A 213 29.11 -39.83 -29.17
CA LYS A 213 29.71 -39.60 -30.49
C LYS A 213 31.19 -39.26 -30.48
N GLU A 214 31.69 -38.78 -29.38
CA GLU A 214 33.09 -38.33 -29.28
C GLU A 214 33.97 -39.31 -28.51
N THR A 215 35.09 -39.76 -29.11
CA THR A 215 36.17 -40.53 -28.48
C THR A 215 37.51 -39.90 -28.81
N PRO A 216 38.27 -39.33 -27.86
CA PRO A 216 38.01 -39.31 -26.40
C PRO A 216 36.96 -38.29 -25.99
N VAL A 217 36.20 -38.61 -24.94
CA VAL A 217 35.13 -37.76 -24.38
C VAL A 217 35.71 -36.51 -23.78
N ASP A 218 35.26 -35.34 -24.25
CA ASP A 218 35.66 -34.05 -23.67
C ASP A 218 35.13 -33.90 -22.23
N SER A 219 36.00 -33.61 -21.30
CA SER A 219 35.67 -33.39 -19.88
C SER A 219 34.61 -32.29 -19.69
N GLU A 220 34.57 -31.29 -20.56
CA GLU A 220 33.63 -30.18 -20.54
C GLU A 220 32.17 -30.64 -20.67
N TYR A 221 31.90 -31.68 -21.53
CA TYR A 221 30.53 -32.22 -21.65
C TYR A 221 30.08 -32.97 -20.40
N LYS A 222 30.98 -33.67 -19.71
CA LYS A 222 30.67 -34.36 -18.45
C LYS A 222 30.33 -33.35 -17.34
N ASP A 223 31.09 -32.30 -17.21
CA ASP A 223 30.86 -31.26 -16.20
C ASP A 223 29.51 -30.53 -16.44
N LYS A 224 29.19 -30.23 -17.69
CA LYS A 224 27.91 -29.66 -18.10
C LYS A 224 26.74 -30.63 -17.81
N LEU A 225 26.89 -31.91 -18.12
CA LEU A 225 25.89 -32.92 -17.83
C LEU A 225 25.57 -33.00 -16.35
N GLU A 226 26.60 -33.09 -15.49
CA GLU A 226 26.43 -33.11 -14.03
C GLU A 226 25.74 -31.84 -13.52
N THR A 227 26.11 -30.70 -14.08
CA THR A 227 25.49 -29.38 -13.70
C THR A 227 23.99 -29.39 -13.99
N TYR A 228 23.57 -29.84 -15.21
CA TYR A 228 22.14 -29.86 -15.56
C TYR A 228 21.36 -30.94 -14.80
N GLN A 229 21.99 -32.06 -14.44
CA GLN A 229 21.37 -33.06 -13.57
C GLN A 229 21.09 -32.52 -12.19
N LYS A 230 22.04 -31.83 -11.55
CA LYS A 230 21.88 -31.15 -10.25
C LYS A 230 20.77 -30.07 -10.31
N LEU A 231 20.75 -29.26 -11.38
CA LEU A 231 19.72 -28.26 -11.59
C LEU A 231 18.32 -28.86 -11.72
N LYS A 232 18.20 -30.01 -12.44
CA LYS A 232 16.93 -30.72 -12.57
C LYS A 232 16.43 -31.20 -11.23
N GLU A 233 17.30 -31.82 -10.41
CA GLU A 233 16.95 -32.31 -9.07
C GLU A 233 16.48 -31.15 -8.19
N GLU A 234 17.17 -30.01 -8.22
CA GLU A 234 16.78 -28.83 -7.49
C GLU A 234 15.38 -28.32 -7.92
N TYR A 235 15.10 -28.27 -9.22
CA TYR A 235 13.79 -27.84 -9.72
C TYR A 235 12.67 -28.84 -9.36
N LEU A 236 12.95 -30.13 -9.35
CA LEU A 236 11.99 -31.14 -8.89
C LEU A 236 11.69 -31.02 -7.40
N CYS A 237 12.72 -30.78 -6.58
CA CYS A 237 12.56 -30.51 -5.15
C CYS A 237 11.70 -29.27 -4.90
N GLN A 238 11.99 -28.16 -5.59
CA GLN A 238 11.20 -26.92 -5.49
C GLN A 238 9.75 -27.12 -5.93
N LYS A 239 9.50 -27.92 -6.98
CA LYS A 239 8.15 -28.24 -7.46
C LYS A 239 7.38 -29.05 -6.42
N LYS A 240 8.05 -30.04 -5.81
CA LYS A 240 7.47 -30.86 -4.74
C LYS A 240 7.10 -29.99 -3.53
N GLU A 241 7.98 -29.09 -3.10
CA GLU A 241 7.71 -28.14 -2.00
C GLU A 241 6.48 -27.26 -2.29
N LEU A 242 6.34 -26.73 -3.52
CA LEU A 242 5.17 -25.95 -3.90
C LEU A 242 3.88 -26.75 -3.79
N SER A 243 3.91 -27.99 -4.28
CA SER A 243 2.75 -28.89 -4.28
C SER A 243 2.33 -29.31 -2.87
N GLU A 244 3.29 -29.67 -2.01
CA GLU A 244 3.06 -30.04 -0.61
C GLU A 244 2.46 -28.90 0.21
N LYS A 245 2.89 -27.66 -0.07
CA LYS A 245 2.37 -26.45 0.61
C LYS A 245 1.11 -25.87 -0.07
N GLY A 246 0.63 -26.46 -1.15
CA GLY A 246 -0.52 -25.95 -1.90
C GLY A 246 -0.30 -24.55 -2.50
N LEU A 247 0.96 -24.19 -2.80
CA LEU A 247 1.31 -22.88 -3.32
C LEU A 247 1.39 -22.88 -4.84
N GLU A 248 0.79 -21.89 -5.49
CA GLU A 248 0.94 -21.67 -6.94
C GLU A 248 2.29 -21.04 -7.30
N GLN A 249 2.85 -20.27 -6.37
CA GLN A 249 4.10 -19.54 -6.57
C GLN A 249 4.83 -19.31 -5.24
N LYS A 250 6.16 -19.16 -5.31
CA LYS A 250 7.01 -18.80 -4.17
C LYS A 250 8.10 -17.84 -4.63
N SER A 251 8.29 -16.78 -3.86
CA SER A 251 9.43 -15.88 -4.02
C SER A 251 10.59 -16.41 -3.16
N LEU A 252 11.79 -16.54 -3.75
CA LEU A 252 12.97 -17.07 -3.05
C LEU A 252 13.60 -16.05 -2.11
N THR A 253 13.56 -14.77 -2.48
CA THR A 253 14.18 -13.69 -1.69
C THR A 253 13.25 -13.19 -0.58
N ASP A 254 11.95 -13.12 -0.87
CA ASP A 254 10.90 -12.66 0.06
C ASP A 254 9.68 -13.58 -0.08
N PRO A 255 9.59 -14.65 0.73
CA PRO A 255 8.58 -15.70 0.60
C PRO A 255 7.13 -15.21 0.71
N ASP A 256 6.91 -14.07 1.36
CA ASP A 256 5.58 -13.49 1.54
C ASP A 256 5.12 -12.67 0.33
N SER A 257 6.06 -12.21 -0.51
CA SER A 257 5.72 -11.44 -1.71
C SER A 257 5.16 -12.34 -2.82
N ARG A 258 4.33 -11.77 -3.68
CA ARG A 258 3.68 -12.50 -4.78
C ARG A 258 3.85 -11.78 -6.12
N ARG A 259 3.85 -12.57 -7.19
CA ARG A 259 3.82 -12.04 -8.55
C ARG A 259 2.41 -11.55 -8.86
N MET A 260 2.28 -10.26 -9.09
CA MET A 260 1.00 -9.58 -9.30
C MET A 260 1.05 -8.71 -10.56
N LYS A 261 -0.10 -8.48 -11.18
CA LYS A 261 -0.23 -7.49 -12.25
C LYS A 261 -0.16 -6.09 -11.64
N ASN A 262 0.81 -5.28 -12.07
CA ASN A 262 1.05 -3.92 -11.60
C ASN A 262 1.26 -3.00 -12.80
N ASN A 263 0.32 -2.08 -13.05
CA ASN A 263 0.36 -1.13 -14.19
C ASN A 263 0.69 -1.78 -15.55
N GLY A 264 0.05 -2.91 -15.85
CA GLY A 264 0.23 -3.62 -17.13
C GLY A 264 1.40 -4.60 -17.17
N SER A 265 2.33 -4.55 -16.23
CA SER A 265 3.43 -5.51 -16.08
C SER A 265 3.15 -6.52 -14.96
N LEU A 266 3.87 -7.66 -14.97
CA LEU A 266 3.91 -8.59 -13.86
C LEU A 266 5.14 -8.28 -13.00
N ASP A 267 4.90 -7.87 -11.76
CA ASP A 267 5.93 -7.55 -10.77
C ASP A 267 5.77 -8.39 -9.50
N ILE A 268 6.84 -8.52 -8.74
CA ILE A 268 6.78 -9.11 -7.40
C ILE A 268 6.39 -8.00 -6.43
N CYS A 269 5.21 -8.13 -5.81
CA CYS A 269 4.58 -7.06 -5.05
C CYS A 269 3.97 -7.57 -3.74
N TYR A 270 3.64 -6.61 -2.91
CA TYR A 270 2.58 -6.69 -1.91
C TYR A 270 1.40 -5.84 -2.36
N ASN A 271 0.22 -6.21 -1.90
CA ASN A 271 -1.01 -5.47 -2.11
C ASN A 271 -1.31 -4.69 -0.85
N VAL A 272 -1.22 -3.36 -0.92
CA VAL A 272 -1.51 -2.46 0.20
C VAL A 272 -2.92 -1.94 0.04
N GLN A 273 -3.77 -2.30 0.99
CA GLN A 273 -5.14 -1.84 1.10
C GLN A 273 -5.18 -0.57 1.94
N SER A 274 -6.05 0.36 1.62
CA SER A 274 -6.29 1.56 2.42
C SER A 274 -7.77 1.91 2.52
N VAL A 275 -8.15 2.45 3.65
CA VAL A 275 -9.44 3.11 3.88
C VAL A 275 -9.17 4.60 3.96
N VAL A 276 -9.84 5.38 3.16
CA VAL A 276 -9.67 6.83 3.04
C VAL A 276 -10.99 7.52 3.36
N ASP A 277 -10.97 8.47 4.29
CA ASP A 277 -12.10 9.32 4.62
C ASP A 277 -12.36 10.35 3.52
N SER A 278 -13.62 10.63 3.22
CA SER A 278 -14.01 11.52 2.13
C SER A 278 -13.83 13.01 2.43
N GLN A 279 -13.89 13.41 3.71
CA GLN A 279 -13.96 14.82 4.10
C GLN A 279 -12.65 15.58 3.75
N ASN A 280 -11.52 15.04 4.18
CA ASN A 280 -10.20 15.65 3.93
C ASN A 280 -9.20 14.69 3.28
N HIS A 281 -9.63 13.52 2.80
CA HIS A 281 -8.81 12.49 2.16
C HIS A 281 -7.68 11.95 3.06
N PHE A 282 -7.87 11.94 4.38
CA PHE A 282 -6.96 11.27 5.29
C PHE A 282 -7.12 9.75 5.19
N VAL A 283 -6.01 9.05 5.28
CA VAL A 283 -6.00 7.60 5.38
C VAL A 283 -6.33 7.22 6.82
N VAL A 284 -7.45 6.49 6.97
CA VAL A 284 -7.98 6.03 8.26
C VAL A 284 -7.19 4.83 8.77
N ASP A 285 -7.04 3.82 7.90
CA ASP A 285 -6.32 2.59 8.21
C ASP A 285 -5.75 1.96 6.94
N ILE A 286 -4.79 1.07 7.12
CA ILE A 286 -4.15 0.31 6.03
C ILE A 286 -4.03 -1.16 6.41
N SER A 287 -3.85 -2.00 5.42
CA SER A 287 -3.41 -3.39 5.61
C SER A 287 -2.55 -3.84 4.45
N THR A 288 -1.47 -4.51 4.75
CA THR A 288 -0.62 -5.12 3.72
C THR A 288 -0.99 -6.58 3.58
N THR A 289 -1.39 -7.00 2.37
CA THR A 289 -1.70 -8.40 2.05
C THR A 289 -0.83 -8.92 0.91
N ASN A 290 -0.72 -10.23 0.82
CA ASN A 290 -0.13 -10.93 -0.31
C ASN A 290 -1.18 -11.51 -1.27
N ASP A 291 -2.45 -11.18 -1.08
CA ASP A 291 -3.52 -11.55 -2.00
C ASP A 291 -3.34 -10.83 -3.34
N ILE A 292 -3.44 -11.60 -4.43
CA ILE A 292 -3.22 -11.09 -5.79
C ILE A 292 -4.36 -10.17 -6.22
N ASN A 293 -5.58 -10.42 -5.73
CA ASN A 293 -6.79 -9.65 -5.99
C ASN A 293 -7.38 -9.05 -4.70
N ASP A 294 -8.36 -8.19 -4.86
CA ASP A 294 -8.93 -7.41 -3.76
C ASP A 294 -10.27 -7.99 -3.26
N GLN A 295 -10.70 -9.15 -3.78
CA GLN A 295 -12.05 -9.71 -3.58
C GLN A 295 -12.41 -10.01 -2.12
N ASN A 296 -11.44 -10.30 -1.26
CA ASN A 296 -11.66 -10.67 0.14
C ASN A 296 -11.20 -9.58 1.13
N GLN A 297 -11.08 -8.33 0.66
CA GLN A 297 -10.52 -7.26 1.46
C GLN A 297 -11.56 -6.23 1.91
N LEU A 298 -12.74 -6.21 1.30
CA LEU A 298 -13.76 -5.18 1.54
C LEU A 298 -14.23 -5.14 3.00
N HIS A 299 -14.73 -6.26 3.49
CA HIS A 299 -15.33 -6.34 4.82
C HIS A 299 -14.30 -6.13 5.93
N VAL A 300 -13.14 -6.77 5.83
CA VAL A 300 -12.07 -6.64 6.84
C VAL A 300 -11.62 -5.19 6.98
N MET A 301 -11.39 -4.50 5.86
CA MET A 301 -10.95 -3.11 5.86
C MET A 301 -12.03 -2.18 6.39
N ALA A 302 -13.28 -2.34 5.93
CA ALA A 302 -14.40 -1.55 6.38
C ALA A 302 -14.68 -1.72 7.88
N LYS A 303 -14.68 -2.96 8.37
CA LYS A 303 -14.91 -3.30 9.78
C LYS A 303 -13.84 -2.73 10.69
N ASN A 304 -12.56 -2.85 10.30
CA ASN A 304 -11.45 -2.31 11.09
C ASN A 304 -11.54 -0.79 11.19
N ALA A 305 -11.83 -0.10 10.09
CA ALA A 305 -11.98 1.35 10.07
C ALA A 305 -13.20 1.81 10.90
N LYS A 306 -14.35 1.12 10.76
CA LYS A 306 -15.56 1.37 11.56
C LYS A 306 -15.28 1.23 13.05
N LYS A 307 -14.58 0.16 13.44
CA LYS A 307 -14.18 -0.10 14.83
C LYS A 307 -13.18 0.94 15.34
N LEU A 308 -12.15 1.26 14.54
CA LEU A 308 -11.14 2.26 14.90
C LEU A 308 -11.78 3.63 15.14
N LEU A 309 -12.70 4.03 14.27
CA LEU A 309 -13.39 5.31 14.39
C LEU A 309 -14.55 5.26 15.42
N ASP A 310 -14.87 4.12 16.00
CA ASP A 310 -15.98 3.95 16.95
C ASP A 310 -17.25 4.66 16.44
N ILE A 311 -17.75 4.20 15.28
CA ILE A 311 -18.95 4.74 14.62
C ILE A 311 -19.97 3.63 14.38
N GLU A 312 -21.25 3.94 14.52
CA GLU A 312 -22.33 2.96 14.36
C GLU A 312 -22.70 2.73 12.91
N GLU A 313 -22.72 3.78 12.11
CA GLU A 313 -23.12 3.75 10.70
C GLU A 313 -22.05 4.39 9.81
N CYS A 314 -21.81 3.81 8.65
CA CYS A 314 -20.95 4.40 7.63
C CYS A 314 -21.32 3.92 6.23
N THR A 315 -20.97 4.72 5.24
CA THR A 315 -21.06 4.35 3.83
C THR A 315 -19.67 3.99 3.32
N VAL A 316 -19.56 2.83 2.69
CA VAL A 316 -18.32 2.33 2.11
C VAL A 316 -18.44 2.26 0.59
N ILE A 317 -17.48 2.82 -0.12
CA ILE A 317 -17.41 2.77 -1.58
C ILE A 317 -16.12 2.07 -2.02
N ALA A 318 -16.23 1.12 -2.95
CA ALA A 318 -15.09 0.34 -3.42
C ALA A 318 -15.17 0.07 -4.94
N ASP A 319 -14.06 -0.34 -5.55
CA ASP A 319 -14.01 -0.68 -6.97
C ASP A 319 -14.68 -2.03 -7.26
N THR A 320 -14.99 -2.27 -8.52
CA THR A 320 -15.52 -3.56 -9.04
C THR A 320 -14.62 -4.76 -8.71
N GLY A 321 -13.33 -4.53 -8.48
CA GLY A 321 -12.37 -5.56 -8.03
C GLY A 321 -12.69 -6.16 -6.66
N TYR A 322 -13.40 -5.41 -5.81
CA TYR A 322 -13.87 -5.83 -4.48
C TYR A 322 -15.22 -6.54 -4.49
N TYR A 323 -15.86 -6.66 -5.66
CA TYR A 323 -17.20 -7.24 -5.74
C TYR A 323 -17.19 -8.73 -5.37
N ASN A 324 -17.51 -9.02 -4.13
CA ASN A 324 -17.68 -10.36 -3.56
C ASN A 324 -18.97 -10.39 -2.76
N ALA A 325 -19.84 -11.35 -3.08
CA ALA A 325 -21.17 -11.44 -2.50
C ALA A 325 -21.14 -11.60 -0.96
N THR A 326 -20.23 -12.42 -0.46
CA THR A 326 -20.08 -12.67 0.99
C THR A 326 -19.56 -11.43 1.71
N GLU A 327 -18.54 -10.77 1.13
CA GLU A 327 -17.94 -9.56 1.71
C GLU A 327 -18.98 -8.41 1.78
N ILE A 328 -19.76 -8.23 0.71
CA ILE A 328 -20.85 -7.23 0.66
C ILE A 328 -21.90 -7.54 1.72
N LYS A 329 -22.34 -8.80 1.82
CA LYS A 329 -23.31 -9.23 2.84
C LYS A 329 -22.78 -8.95 4.24
N ASN A 330 -21.56 -9.32 4.54
CA ASN A 330 -20.96 -9.11 5.87
C ASN A 330 -20.88 -7.62 6.23
N CYS A 331 -20.60 -6.74 5.27
CA CYS A 331 -20.67 -5.29 5.50
C CYS A 331 -22.06 -4.82 5.85
N ILE A 332 -23.10 -5.31 5.15
CA ILE A 332 -24.49 -4.96 5.43
C ILE A 332 -24.92 -5.49 6.81
N ASP A 333 -24.55 -6.74 7.15
CA ASP A 333 -24.85 -7.34 8.46
C ASP A 333 -24.20 -6.55 9.61
N ASP A 334 -23.02 -5.95 9.37
CA ASP A 334 -22.35 -5.08 10.34
C ASP A 334 -22.87 -3.62 10.31
N GLY A 335 -24.03 -3.34 9.66
CA GLY A 335 -24.68 -2.04 9.63
C GLY A 335 -23.99 -0.99 8.75
N MET A 336 -23.31 -1.42 7.68
CA MET A 336 -22.67 -0.52 6.74
C MET A 336 -23.44 -0.42 5.43
N THR A 337 -23.57 0.77 4.88
CA THR A 337 -24.06 0.98 3.50
C THR A 337 -22.93 0.77 2.51
N VAL A 338 -23.15 -0.03 1.47
CA VAL A 338 -22.10 -0.34 0.46
C VAL A 338 -22.53 0.14 -0.91
N TYR A 339 -21.68 0.92 -1.57
CA TYR A 339 -21.82 1.24 -3.00
C TYR A 339 -20.66 0.64 -3.78
N ILE A 340 -21.00 -0.36 -4.60
CA ILE A 340 -20.05 -1.08 -5.42
C ILE A 340 -20.71 -1.52 -6.73
N LYS A 341 -20.01 -1.33 -7.84
CA LYS A 341 -20.53 -1.79 -9.14
C LYS A 341 -20.27 -3.26 -9.35
N LYS A 342 -21.27 -3.95 -9.87
CA LYS A 342 -21.13 -5.36 -10.25
C LYS A 342 -20.04 -5.51 -11.30
N SER A 343 -19.13 -6.46 -11.09
CA SER A 343 -18.16 -6.85 -12.11
C SER A 343 -18.88 -7.38 -13.35
N LYS A 344 -18.49 -6.91 -14.53
CA LYS A 344 -18.99 -7.48 -15.79
C LYS A 344 -18.51 -8.93 -15.87
N ALA A 345 -19.44 -9.87 -15.83
CA ALA A 345 -19.09 -11.28 -15.96
C ALA A 345 -18.43 -11.52 -17.34
N ASN A 346 -17.19 -12.00 -17.32
CA ASN A 346 -16.49 -12.48 -18.51
C ASN A 346 -17.05 -13.84 -18.94
N ASN A 347 -18.36 -13.92 -19.19
CA ASN A 347 -18.94 -15.16 -19.66
C ASN A 347 -18.79 -15.24 -21.17
N SER A 348 -18.13 -16.30 -21.59
CA SER A 348 -17.91 -16.74 -22.98
C SER A 348 -19.19 -17.16 -23.75
N THR A 349 -20.37 -16.83 -23.24
CA THR A 349 -21.61 -17.02 -24.01
C THR A 349 -21.61 -16.04 -25.18
N LYS A 350 -21.54 -16.59 -26.38
CA LYS A 350 -21.54 -15.90 -27.67
C LYS A 350 -22.72 -14.95 -27.85
N ASN A 351 -23.77 -15.06 -27.02
CA ASN A 351 -24.98 -14.27 -27.11
C ASN A 351 -25.27 -13.51 -25.81
N ASN A 352 -25.15 -12.17 -25.84
CA ASN A 352 -25.40 -11.30 -24.70
C ASN A 352 -26.87 -11.29 -24.22
N GLU A 353 -27.80 -11.77 -25.05
CA GLU A 353 -29.24 -11.75 -24.78
C GLU A 353 -29.69 -12.78 -23.74
N PHE A 354 -28.96 -13.88 -23.58
CA PHE A 354 -29.30 -14.96 -22.65
C PHE A 354 -28.37 -15.05 -21.43
N ARG A 355 -27.78 -13.94 -21.03
CA ARG A 355 -27.04 -13.85 -19.76
C ARG A 355 -27.98 -13.89 -18.57
N LYS A 356 -27.52 -14.35 -17.39
CA LYS A 356 -28.31 -14.42 -16.15
C LYS A 356 -29.01 -13.10 -15.83
N GLU A 357 -28.38 -11.97 -16.10
CA GLU A 357 -28.92 -10.62 -15.85
C GLU A 357 -30.15 -10.27 -16.70
N LYS A 358 -30.39 -11.02 -17.77
CA LYS A 358 -31.57 -10.83 -18.65
C LYS A 358 -32.77 -11.67 -18.22
N PHE A 359 -32.58 -12.55 -17.22
CA PHE A 359 -33.66 -13.35 -16.66
C PHE A 359 -34.28 -12.58 -15.49
N THR A 360 -35.58 -12.40 -15.51
CA THR A 360 -36.32 -11.68 -14.47
C THR A 360 -36.74 -12.63 -13.38
N TYR A 361 -36.33 -12.34 -12.12
CA TYR A 361 -36.75 -13.11 -10.96
C TYR A 361 -38.07 -12.57 -10.40
N ASN A 362 -39.03 -13.46 -10.17
CA ASN A 362 -40.27 -13.18 -9.48
C ASN A 362 -40.19 -13.75 -8.06
N SER A 363 -40.19 -12.86 -7.05
CA SER A 363 -40.08 -13.23 -5.63
C SER A 363 -41.36 -13.85 -5.06
N GLU A 364 -42.54 -13.53 -5.59
CA GLU A 364 -43.83 -14.04 -5.13
C GLU A 364 -43.99 -15.53 -5.43
N ASN A 365 -43.54 -15.95 -6.62
CA ASN A 365 -43.69 -17.34 -7.08
C ASN A 365 -42.39 -18.12 -7.03
N ASP A 366 -41.28 -17.54 -6.55
CA ASP A 366 -39.93 -18.11 -6.52
C ASP A 366 -39.52 -18.72 -7.89
N THR A 367 -39.67 -17.95 -8.96
CA THR A 367 -39.41 -18.38 -10.35
C THR A 367 -38.58 -17.35 -11.11
N TYR A 368 -37.92 -17.80 -12.18
CA TYR A 368 -37.30 -16.93 -13.17
C TYR A 368 -38.08 -16.96 -14.47
N THR A 369 -38.20 -15.83 -15.16
CA THR A 369 -38.68 -15.72 -16.52
C THR A 369 -37.49 -15.49 -17.45
N CYS A 370 -37.31 -16.31 -18.48
CA CYS A 370 -36.23 -16.16 -19.46
C CYS A 370 -36.55 -15.06 -20.48
N PRO A 371 -35.57 -14.55 -21.26
CA PRO A 371 -35.80 -13.56 -22.30
C PRO A 371 -36.79 -14.01 -23.44
N ALA A 372 -36.99 -15.32 -23.57
CA ALA A 372 -37.97 -15.88 -24.51
C ALA A 372 -39.39 -16.06 -23.90
N GLY A 373 -39.61 -15.60 -22.64
CA GLY A 373 -40.90 -15.69 -21.95
C GLY A 373 -41.15 -16.97 -21.15
N GLU A 374 -40.26 -17.95 -21.23
CA GLU A 374 -40.43 -19.24 -20.53
C GLU A 374 -40.05 -19.14 -19.08
N ARG A 375 -40.73 -19.91 -18.20
CA ARG A 375 -40.48 -19.95 -16.75
C ARG A 375 -39.47 -20.99 -16.38
N LEU A 376 -38.55 -20.64 -15.47
CA LEU A 376 -37.65 -21.58 -14.79
C LEU A 376 -38.18 -21.77 -13.36
N LEU A 377 -38.49 -22.99 -13.01
CA LEU A 377 -38.99 -23.36 -11.70
C LEU A 377 -37.84 -23.80 -10.79
N PHE A 378 -38.04 -23.63 -9.48
CA PHE A 378 -37.15 -24.20 -8.49
C PHE A 378 -37.01 -25.70 -8.74
N PHE A 379 -35.76 -26.20 -8.71
CA PHE A 379 -35.44 -27.59 -9.00
C PHE A 379 -34.76 -28.28 -7.81
N GLU A 380 -33.70 -27.66 -7.26
CA GLU A 380 -32.96 -28.21 -6.13
C GLU A 380 -32.16 -27.15 -5.37
N ASN A 381 -31.83 -27.46 -4.10
CA ASN A 381 -30.82 -26.71 -3.34
C ASN A 381 -29.43 -27.31 -3.61
N THR A 382 -28.42 -26.45 -3.72
CA THR A 382 -27.04 -26.86 -3.89
C THR A 382 -26.12 -25.99 -3.04
N SER A 383 -24.97 -26.52 -2.72
CA SER A 383 -23.93 -25.78 -1.99
C SER A 383 -22.67 -25.75 -2.83
N LYS A 384 -22.01 -24.58 -2.87
CA LYS A 384 -20.72 -24.42 -3.53
C LYS A 384 -19.86 -23.51 -2.68
N ASN A 385 -18.66 -23.96 -2.32
CA ASN A 385 -17.73 -23.21 -1.47
C ASN A 385 -18.37 -22.73 -0.15
N GLY A 386 -19.22 -23.55 0.48
CA GLY A 386 -19.93 -23.20 1.73
C GLY A 386 -21.14 -22.30 1.56
N LEU A 387 -21.41 -21.79 0.35
CA LEU A 387 -22.56 -20.93 0.07
C LEU A 387 -23.75 -21.74 -0.44
N ARG A 388 -24.95 -21.38 -0.01
CA ARG A 388 -26.19 -22.05 -0.41
C ARG A 388 -26.78 -21.36 -1.64
N TYR A 389 -27.21 -22.19 -2.60
CA TYR A 389 -27.84 -21.74 -3.83
C TYR A 389 -29.09 -22.55 -4.10
N LYS A 390 -30.11 -21.86 -4.61
CA LYS A 390 -31.26 -22.49 -5.25
C LYS A 390 -30.98 -22.60 -6.74
N LYS A 391 -31.24 -23.77 -7.32
CA LYS A 391 -31.19 -23.97 -8.76
C LYS A 391 -32.59 -23.93 -9.36
N TYR A 392 -32.69 -23.25 -10.50
CA TYR A 392 -33.94 -23.10 -11.27
C TYR A 392 -33.69 -23.68 -12.66
N LYS A 393 -34.67 -24.46 -13.16
CA LYS A 393 -34.60 -25.15 -14.44
C LYS A 393 -35.83 -24.85 -15.29
N CYS A 394 -35.62 -24.62 -16.58
CA CYS A 394 -36.68 -24.51 -17.56
C CYS A 394 -37.04 -25.88 -18.12
N THR A 395 -38.33 -26.22 -18.17
CA THR A 395 -38.83 -27.50 -18.71
C THR A 395 -39.06 -27.44 -20.21
N SER A 396 -39.35 -26.25 -20.76
CA SER A 396 -39.69 -26.00 -22.17
C SER A 396 -38.49 -25.74 -23.09
N CYS A 397 -37.27 -25.84 -22.57
CA CYS A 397 -36.05 -25.51 -23.33
C CYS A 397 -35.80 -26.41 -24.54
N SER A 398 -36.23 -27.67 -24.50
CA SER A 398 -36.02 -28.64 -25.59
C SER A 398 -36.68 -28.22 -26.92
N THR A 399 -37.82 -27.52 -26.85
CA THR A 399 -38.59 -27.03 -28.01
C THR A 399 -38.35 -25.56 -28.31
N CYS A 400 -37.49 -24.90 -27.56
CA CYS A 400 -37.25 -23.46 -27.66
C CYS A 400 -36.40 -23.15 -28.91
N LYS A 401 -36.89 -22.21 -29.75
CA LYS A 401 -36.18 -21.74 -30.96
C LYS A 401 -34.81 -21.11 -30.65
N TYR A 402 -34.60 -20.62 -29.42
CA TYR A 402 -33.36 -20.00 -29.00
C TYR A 402 -32.43 -20.97 -28.21
N HIS A 403 -32.76 -22.27 -28.17
CA HIS A 403 -32.01 -23.23 -27.36
C HIS A 403 -30.50 -23.17 -27.61
N ASN A 404 -30.07 -23.26 -28.86
CA ASN A 404 -28.64 -23.27 -29.21
C ASN A 404 -27.92 -21.95 -28.98
N SER A 405 -28.64 -20.83 -28.93
CA SER A 405 -28.12 -19.49 -28.60
C SER A 405 -28.05 -19.26 -27.08
N CYS A 406 -28.92 -19.94 -26.32
CA CYS A 406 -29.07 -19.75 -24.88
C CYS A 406 -28.20 -20.71 -24.05
N THR A 407 -28.14 -21.98 -24.44
CA THR A 407 -27.44 -23.03 -23.68
C THR A 407 -26.93 -24.15 -24.56
N SER A 408 -25.78 -24.70 -24.17
CA SER A 408 -25.24 -25.93 -24.77
C SER A 408 -25.73 -27.21 -24.07
N SER A 409 -26.50 -27.09 -23.00
CA SER A 409 -26.99 -28.20 -22.19
C SER A 409 -28.17 -28.89 -22.89
N LYS A 410 -28.07 -30.20 -23.13
CA LYS A 410 -29.15 -31.01 -23.66
C LYS A 410 -30.41 -31.03 -22.76
N THR A 411 -30.25 -30.81 -21.47
CA THR A 411 -31.34 -30.81 -20.47
C THR A 411 -31.98 -29.45 -20.20
N GLY A 412 -31.58 -28.42 -20.96
CA GLY A 412 -32.10 -27.06 -20.85
C GLY A 412 -31.30 -26.13 -19.96
N ARG A 413 -31.72 -24.87 -19.94
CA ARG A 413 -31.06 -23.79 -19.17
C ARG A 413 -31.30 -23.96 -17.68
N THR A 414 -30.22 -23.85 -16.88
CA THR A 414 -30.27 -23.81 -15.43
C THR A 414 -29.68 -22.50 -14.91
N LEU A 415 -30.30 -21.92 -13.91
CA LEU A 415 -29.78 -20.76 -13.19
C LEU A 415 -29.55 -21.11 -11.74
N GLN A 416 -28.52 -20.52 -11.16
CA GLN A 416 -28.24 -20.59 -9.72
C GLN A 416 -28.48 -19.22 -9.10
N ARG A 417 -29.24 -19.19 -7.99
CA ARG A 417 -29.51 -18.01 -7.19
C ARG A 417 -28.94 -18.23 -5.79
N TRP A 418 -28.07 -17.35 -5.36
CA TRP A 418 -27.60 -17.34 -3.99
C TRP A 418 -28.74 -16.96 -3.03
N GLU A 419 -28.77 -17.53 -1.84
CA GLU A 419 -29.88 -17.28 -0.87
C GLU A 419 -30.03 -15.79 -0.51
N TYR A 420 -28.93 -15.02 -0.48
CA TYR A 420 -28.92 -13.58 -0.21
C TYR A 420 -28.79 -12.72 -1.48
N GLU A 421 -29.15 -13.23 -2.67
CA GLU A 421 -29.01 -12.46 -3.93
C GLU A 421 -29.86 -11.19 -3.96
N ASN A 422 -30.91 -11.09 -3.11
CA ASN A 422 -31.69 -9.86 -2.93
C ASN A 422 -30.82 -8.71 -2.44
N ILE A 423 -29.97 -8.97 -1.42
CA ILE A 423 -29.03 -7.96 -0.88
C ILE A 423 -28.16 -7.41 -2.00
N LEU A 424 -27.65 -8.27 -2.88
CA LEU A 424 -26.83 -7.81 -4.02
C LEU A 424 -27.61 -7.00 -5.03
N ALA A 425 -28.90 -7.33 -5.25
CA ALA A 425 -29.77 -6.58 -6.14
C ALA A 425 -30.05 -5.18 -5.56
N ASP A 426 -30.30 -5.09 -4.27
CA ASP A 426 -30.54 -3.83 -3.55
C ASP A 426 -29.29 -2.94 -3.55
N VAL A 427 -28.10 -3.51 -3.27
CA VAL A 427 -26.83 -2.79 -3.36
C VAL A 427 -26.57 -2.29 -4.77
N HIS A 428 -26.88 -3.10 -5.79
CA HIS A 428 -26.71 -2.68 -7.18
C HIS A 428 -27.66 -1.52 -7.53
N LYS A 429 -28.93 -1.60 -7.14
CA LYS A 429 -29.93 -0.56 -7.34
C LYS A 429 -29.51 0.73 -6.63
N SER A 430 -29.19 0.66 -5.33
CA SER A 430 -28.73 1.80 -4.53
C SER A 430 -27.45 2.41 -5.09
N THR A 431 -26.52 1.61 -5.61
CA THR A 431 -25.29 2.13 -6.27
C THR A 431 -25.60 2.91 -7.54
N LEU A 432 -26.62 2.50 -8.32
CA LEU A 432 -27.04 3.23 -9.53
C LEU A 432 -27.76 4.52 -9.18
N GLU A 433 -28.62 4.51 -8.19
CA GLU A 433 -29.34 5.68 -7.69
C GLU A 433 -28.41 6.71 -7.07
N ASN A 434 -27.38 6.26 -6.35
CA ASN A 434 -26.34 7.09 -5.71
C ASN A 434 -25.03 7.13 -6.52
N ASN A 435 -25.10 7.11 -7.85
CA ASN A 435 -23.92 7.08 -8.70
C ASN A 435 -23.01 8.31 -8.55
N ASN A 436 -23.55 9.45 -8.12
CA ASN A 436 -22.81 10.67 -7.78
C ASN A 436 -21.87 10.43 -6.57
N VAL A 437 -22.35 9.74 -5.52
CA VAL A 437 -21.54 9.35 -4.34
C VAL A 437 -20.50 8.30 -4.75
N TYR A 438 -20.91 7.28 -5.48
CA TYR A 438 -19.98 6.25 -5.96
C TYR A 438 -18.82 6.81 -6.79
N ARG A 439 -19.08 7.83 -7.62
CA ARG A 439 -18.04 8.47 -8.46
C ARG A 439 -16.97 9.18 -7.64
N GLN A 440 -17.28 9.65 -6.43
CA GLN A 440 -16.31 10.32 -5.55
C GLN A 440 -15.16 9.39 -5.16
N ARG A 441 -15.39 8.06 -5.17
CA ARG A 441 -14.36 7.06 -4.88
C ARG A 441 -13.03 7.40 -5.52
N ARG A 442 -13.08 7.70 -6.83
CA ARG A 442 -11.86 7.92 -7.60
C ARG A 442 -11.02 9.08 -7.04
N CYS A 443 -11.66 10.21 -6.77
CA CYS A 443 -10.97 11.37 -6.20
C CYS A 443 -10.42 11.07 -4.81
N ILE A 444 -11.20 10.35 -3.98
CA ILE A 444 -10.83 10.06 -2.60
C ILE A 444 -9.57 9.17 -2.55
N VAL A 445 -9.54 8.07 -3.29
CA VAL A 445 -8.45 7.08 -3.20
C VAL A 445 -7.23 7.41 -4.08
N GLU A 446 -7.40 8.14 -5.19
CA GLU A 446 -6.27 8.51 -6.05
C GLU A 446 -5.35 9.52 -5.36
N HIS A 447 -5.86 10.36 -4.47
CA HIS A 447 -5.08 11.38 -3.78
C HIS A 447 -3.96 10.77 -2.90
N PRO A 448 -4.23 9.83 -1.93
CA PRO A 448 -3.17 9.23 -1.15
C PRO A 448 -2.21 8.39 -1.98
N PHE A 449 -2.70 7.56 -2.90
CA PHE A 449 -1.83 6.73 -3.73
C PHE A 449 -0.97 7.54 -4.71
N GLY A 450 -1.52 8.60 -5.26
CA GLY A 450 -0.77 9.55 -6.09
C GLY A 450 0.35 10.23 -5.31
N THR A 451 0.06 10.69 -4.10
CA THR A 451 1.05 11.31 -3.22
C THR A 451 2.13 10.32 -2.80
N VAL A 452 1.75 9.15 -2.29
CA VAL A 452 2.70 8.12 -1.81
C VAL A 452 3.60 7.64 -2.93
N LYS A 453 3.03 7.27 -4.10
CA LYS A 453 3.82 6.69 -5.20
C LYS A 453 4.57 7.72 -6.03
N ARG A 454 3.97 8.89 -6.32
CA ARG A 454 4.54 9.88 -7.25
C ARG A 454 5.25 11.00 -6.51
N SER A 455 4.56 11.70 -5.59
CA SER A 455 5.13 12.83 -4.88
C SER A 455 6.23 12.40 -3.90
N LEU A 456 6.00 11.36 -3.10
CA LEU A 456 6.98 10.82 -2.15
C LEU A 456 7.92 9.77 -2.78
N GLY A 457 7.57 9.20 -3.94
CA GLY A 457 8.42 8.25 -4.67
C GLY A 457 8.40 6.82 -4.13
N TYR A 458 7.40 6.43 -3.33
CA TYR A 458 7.35 5.12 -2.66
C TYR A 458 6.70 4.06 -3.56
N SER A 459 7.38 3.69 -4.65
CA SER A 459 6.92 2.69 -5.62
C SER A 459 7.42 1.27 -5.31
N PHE A 460 8.28 1.10 -4.31
CA PHE A 460 8.84 -0.17 -3.87
C PHE A 460 9.15 -0.14 -2.37
N PHE A 461 9.16 -1.33 -1.75
CA PHE A 461 9.56 -1.52 -0.36
C PHE A 461 11.07 -1.73 -0.23
N LEU A 462 11.64 -1.25 0.88
CA LEU A 462 13.03 -1.52 1.26
C LEU A 462 13.14 -2.77 2.16
N ARG A 463 12.04 -3.15 2.80
CA ARG A 463 11.98 -4.25 3.75
C ARG A 463 11.42 -5.51 3.10
N ARG A 464 11.71 -6.65 3.72
CA ARG A 464 11.22 -7.99 3.36
C ARG A 464 10.38 -8.54 4.49
N LYS A 465 9.56 -9.55 4.20
CA LYS A 465 8.56 -10.19 5.08
C LYS A 465 7.39 -9.25 5.38
N LYS A 466 6.20 -9.81 5.29
CA LYS A 466 4.93 -9.08 5.39
C LYS A 466 4.85 -8.13 6.58
N GLU A 467 5.24 -8.59 7.78
CA GLU A 467 5.19 -7.79 9.01
C GLU A 467 6.08 -6.53 8.96
N ASN A 468 7.28 -6.63 8.37
CA ASN A 468 8.17 -5.48 8.24
C ASN A 468 7.69 -4.53 7.14
N VAL A 469 7.08 -5.08 6.08
CA VAL A 469 6.51 -4.34 4.97
C VAL A 469 5.27 -3.57 5.43
N ASP A 470 4.46 -4.15 6.31
CA ASP A 470 3.31 -3.47 6.91
C ASP A 470 3.73 -2.26 7.75
N ALA A 471 4.76 -2.39 8.58
CA ALA A 471 5.35 -1.27 9.33
C ALA A 471 5.92 -0.17 8.39
N GLU A 472 6.55 -0.58 7.29
CA GLU A 472 7.03 0.36 6.27
C GLU A 472 5.87 1.07 5.57
N ALA A 473 4.80 0.35 5.23
CA ALA A 473 3.58 0.93 4.67
C ALA A 473 2.95 1.92 5.66
N ALA A 474 2.82 1.57 6.95
CA ALA A 474 2.34 2.48 7.98
C ALA A 474 3.16 3.78 8.02
N SER A 475 4.49 3.70 7.96
CA SER A 475 5.37 4.87 7.90
C SER A 475 5.11 5.75 6.67
N MET A 476 4.85 5.13 5.49
CA MET A 476 4.51 5.87 4.26
C MET A 476 3.19 6.64 4.41
N PHE A 477 2.19 6.04 5.05
CA PHE A 477 0.88 6.67 5.22
C PHE A 477 0.82 7.64 6.40
N ILE A 478 1.63 7.46 7.44
CA ILE A 478 1.87 8.49 8.46
C ILE A 478 2.44 9.75 7.77
N ALA A 479 3.46 9.60 6.93
CA ALA A 479 4.04 10.72 6.19
C ALA A 479 3.03 11.37 5.24
N TYR A 480 2.15 10.58 4.59
CA TYR A 480 1.07 11.11 3.77
C TYR A 480 0.10 11.95 4.61
N ASN A 481 -0.43 11.40 5.71
CA ASN A 481 -1.36 12.11 6.59
C ASN A 481 -0.72 13.38 7.18
N PHE A 482 0.54 13.29 7.58
CA PHE A 482 1.29 14.44 8.10
C PHE A 482 1.50 15.52 7.02
N LYS A 483 1.87 15.13 5.80
CA LYS A 483 1.96 16.06 4.67
C LYS A 483 0.61 16.73 4.37
N ARG A 484 -0.48 15.99 4.53
CA ARG A 484 -1.83 16.53 4.37
C ARG A 484 -2.15 17.56 5.47
N LEU A 485 -1.79 17.27 6.73
CA LEU A 485 -1.91 18.21 7.84
C LEU A 485 -1.16 19.52 7.57
N LEU A 486 0.10 19.44 7.14
CA LEU A 486 0.91 20.61 6.78
C LEU A 486 0.35 21.42 5.59
N SER A 487 -0.55 20.84 4.79
CA SER A 487 -1.26 21.58 3.73
C SER A 487 -2.54 22.25 4.19
N LEU A 488 -3.07 21.88 5.37
CA LEU A 488 -4.30 22.41 5.93
C LEU A 488 -4.05 23.46 7.05
N PHE A 489 -2.93 23.33 7.74
CA PHE A 489 -2.57 24.14 8.90
C PHE A 489 -1.13 24.63 8.80
N SER A 490 -0.86 25.80 9.37
CA SER A 490 0.50 26.23 9.64
C SER A 490 1.17 25.37 10.72
N THR A 491 2.49 25.39 10.75
CA THR A 491 3.25 24.65 11.77
C THR A 491 2.86 25.09 13.19
N GLN A 492 2.67 26.39 13.40
CA GLN A 492 2.30 26.94 14.70
C GLN A 492 0.90 26.51 15.17
N GLU A 493 -0.05 26.40 14.24
CA GLU A 493 -1.37 25.86 14.55
C GLU A 493 -1.31 24.37 14.90
N LEU A 494 -0.46 23.60 14.20
CA LEU A 494 -0.27 22.18 14.50
C LEU A 494 0.36 21.95 15.87
N ILE A 495 1.38 22.75 16.24
CA ILE A 495 1.99 22.68 17.57
C ILE A 495 0.92 22.85 18.64
N LYS A 496 0.13 23.94 18.56
CA LYS A 496 -0.95 24.22 19.52
C LYS A 496 -2.05 23.14 19.57
N LYS A 497 -2.25 22.42 18.48
CA LYS A 497 -3.25 21.34 18.41
C LYS A 497 -2.74 20.03 19.02
N PHE A 498 -1.43 19.81 19.00
CA PHE A 498 -0.81 18.63 19.60
C PHE A 498 -0.49 18.83 21.10
N GLU A 499 -0.34 20.07 21.58
CA GLU A 499 -0.29 20.44 23.00
C GLU A 499 -1.67 20.30 23.66
#